data_5aed94072ae8ade5fda2bdeb6cfde0c8
#
_entry.id   5aed94072ae8ade5fda2bdeb6cfde0c8
#
_cell.length_a   1.000
_cell.length_b   1.000
_cell.length_c   1.000
_cell.angle_alpha   90.00
_cell.angle_beta   90.00
_cell.angle_gamma   90.00
#
_symmetry.space_group_name_H-M   'P 1'
#
loop_
_entity.id
_entity.type
_entity.pdbx_description
1 polymer ?
#
loop_
_entity_poly.entity_id
_entity_poly.type
_entity_poly.pdbx_seq_one_letter_code
_entity_poly.pdbx_strand_id
1 'polypeptide(L)'
;MVLARIVGFLLVLVLSGSVRAAKVDTLEIQSTAMKRTLRAAVILPERYGEKKSRKANQLFPVLYLLHGGTGGFRDWLTKTPDKTLLHRLADHYNLIIVTPDGDPTSYYFDSPLVASSQFETFISKEVVEKIDNTYRTIRDRKGRVIAGLSMGGHGAMFISSRHPELYAAAGSMSGVMNINTATWKVAADFAKSRAENLARLLGPPKEGNAPYPGLTMVTLADRLKSNSLPLIFDIGVDDFLIEGNRDLHRQLVENKTPHDYTERPGAHTWEYWENALPYQVLFFSKILKANNLLIP
;
A
#
# COMPACT_ATOMS: atom_id res chain seq x y z
N MET A 1 41.64 18.07 -64.91
CA MET A 1 40.33 18.21 -64.21
C MET A 1 40.30 17.23 -63.06
N VAL A 2 40.52 17.72 -61.84
CA VAL A 2 40.51 16.91 -60.59
C VAL A 2 39.19 17.20 -59.86
N LEU A 3 38.31 16.18 -59.73
CA LEU A 3 37.05 16.28 -59.03
C LEU A 3 37.35 16.10 -57.52
N ALA A 4 37.17 17.17 -56.72
CA ALA A 4 37.22 17.10 -55.28
C ALA A 4 35.87 16.54 -54.75
N ARG A 5 35.89 15.38 -54.10
CA ARG A 5 34.74 14.83 -53.36
C ARG A 5 34.69 15.47 -51.97
N ILE A 6 33.67 16.29 -51.71
CA ILE A 6 33.32 16.82 -50.39
C ILE A 6 32.55 15.71 -49.64
N VAL A 7 33.18 15.12 -48.64
CA VAL A 7 32.50 14.22 -47.67
C VAL A 7 31.95 15.06 -46.55
N GLY A 8 30.62 15.28 -46.54
CA GLY A 8 29.95 15.96 -45.46
C GLY A 8 29.81 15.06 -44.23
N PHE A 9 30.48 15.37 -43.13
CA PHE A 9 30.27 14.68 -41.85
C PHE A 9 28.99 15.23 -41.20
N LEU A 10 27.97 14.39 -41.13
CA LEU A 10 26.73 14.66 -40.38
C LEU A 10 27.03 14.44 -38.91
N LEU A 11 27.20 15.51 -38.11
CA LEU A 11 27.37 15.45 -36.66
C LEU A 11 25.98 15.19 -36.02
N VAL A 12 25.65 13.97 -35.67
CA VAL A 12 24.47 13.62 -34.89
C VAL A 12 24.74 13.99 -33.44
N LEU A 13 24.22 15.14 -33.01
CA LEU A 13 24.18 15.53 -31.59
C LEU A 13 23.17 14.62 -30.88
N VAL A 14 23.66 13.55 -30.23
CA VAL A 14 22.89 12.79 -29.28
C VAL A 14 22.74 13.65 -28.03
N LEU A 15 21.60 14.33 -27.90
CA LEU A 15 21.19 14.96 -26.64
C LEU A 15 20.91 13.84 -25.64
N SER A 16 21.93 13.48 -24.85
CA SER A 16 21.79 12.66 -23.66
C SER A 16 20.99 13.45 -22.61
N GLY A 17 19.68 13.44 -22.72
CA GLY A 17 18.80 13.84 -21.62
C GLY A 17 19.10 12.93 -20.45
N SER A 18 19.59 13.48 -19.33
CA SER A 18 19.74 12.74 -18.08
C SER A 18 18.35 12.26 -17.66
N VAL A 19 18.05 10.98 -17.87
CA VAL A 19 16.85 10.35 -17.29
C VAL A 19 17.03 10.42 -15.78
N ARG A 20 16.36 11.36 -15.14
CA ARG A 20 16.28 11.41 -13.68
C ARG A 20 15.26 10.37 -13.25
N ALA A 21 15.71 9.30 -12.64
CA ALA A 21 14.82 8.33 -11.99
C ALA A 21 14.18 8.95 -10.73
N ALA A 22 13.00 8.47 -10.36
CA ALA A 22 12.36 8.81 -9.11
C ALA A 22 13.34 8.67 -7.94
N LYS A 23 13.30 9.64 -7.02
CA LYS A 23 14.21 9.70 -5.87
C LYS A 23 13.59 8.97 -4.69
N VAL A 24 14.39 8.16 -3.99
CA VAL A 24 13.98 7.53 -2.71
C VAL A 24 14.61 8.29 -1.55
N ASP A 25 13.75 8.83 -0.68
CA ASP A 25 14.14 9.39 0.61
C ASP A 25 13.85 8.37 1.72
N THR A 26 14.62 8.40 2.80
CA THR A 26 14.30 7.69 4.05
C THR A 26 13.93 8.74 5.10
N LEU A 27 12.73 8.61 5.63
CA LEU A 27 12.17 9.54 6.61
C LEU A 27 12.13 8.88 7.98
N GLU A 28 12.63 9.55 9.01
CA GLU A 28 12.45 9.17 10.40
C GLU A 28 11.21 9.84 10.97
N ILE A 29 10.37 9.07 11.63
CA ILE A 29 9.09 9.49 12.20
C ILE A 29 9.10 9.15 13.68
N GLN A 30 9.12 10.17 14.51
CA GLN A 30 9.00 10.01 15.95
C GLN A 30 7.56 9.67 16.28
N SER A 31 7.30 8.44 16.71
CA SER A 31 5.99 8.05 17.20
C SER A 31 5.81 8.51 18.64
N THR A 32 4.86 9.39 18.86
CA THR A 32 4.44 9.83 20.20
C THR A 32 3.66 8.71 20.91
N ALA A 33 2.83 7.99 20.14
CA ALA A 33 2.01 6.91 20.68
C ALA A 33 2.87 5.75 21.19
N MET A 34 3.99 5.43 20.51
CA MET A 34 4.87 4.30 20.86
C MET A 34 6.18 4.71 21.54
N LYS A 35 6.45 6.01 21.66
CA LYS A 35 7.69 6.58 22.24
C LYS A 35 8.97 6.04 21.62
N ARG A 36 8.95 5.84 20.30
CA ARG A 36 10.10 5.34 19.50
C ARG A 36 10.13 5.95 18.12
N THR A 37 11.31 5.96 17.50
CA THR A 37 11.47 6.37 16.10
C THR A 37 11.26 5.17 15.18
N LEU A 38 10.44 5.34 14.17
CA LEU A 38 10.18 4.41 13.08
C LEU A 38 10.57 5.05 11.75
N ARG A 39 10.62 4.29 10.68
CA ARG A 39 11.06 4.77 9.37
C ARG A 39 9.99 4.58 8.31
N ALA A 40 10.09 5.40 7.26
CA ALA A 40 9.38 5.21 6.01
C ALA A 40 10.33 5.47 4.84
N ALA A 41 10.21 4.72 3.76
CA ALA A 41 10.77 5.15 2.49
C ALA A 41 9.72 5.95 1.72
N VAL A 42 10.19 7.01 1.04
CA VAL A 42 9.35 7.91 0.27
C VAL A 42 9.90 8.00 -1.14
N ILE A 43 9.16 7.50 -2.10
CA ILE A 43 9.48 7.49 -3.51
C ILE A 43 8.82 8.72 -4.13
N LEU A 44 9.64 9.66 -4.58
CA LEU A 44 9.21 10.92 -5.17
C LEU A 44 9.26 10.80 -6.69
N PRO A 45 8.19 11.14 -7.43
CA PRO A 45 8.21 11.11 -8.88
C PRO A 45 9.22 12.13 -9.43
N GLU A 46 9.73 11.89 -10.64
CA GLU A 46 10.70 12.76 -11.30
C GLU A 46 10.26 14.24 -11.30
N ARG A 47 8.99 14.48 -11.62
CA ARG A 47 8.41 15.85 -11.64
C ARG A 47 8.44 16.55 -10.28
N TYR A 48 8.59 15.81 -9.18
CA TYR A 48 8.74 16.43 -7.86
C TYR A 48 9.98 17.33 -7.77
N GLY A 49 11.05 17.01 -8.50
CA GLY A 49 12.31 17.76 -8.53
C GLY A 49 12.34 18.97 -9.47
N GLU A 50 11.32 19.21 -10.28
CA GLU A 50 11.26 20.30 -11.25
C GLU A 50 11.13 21.67 -10.55
N LYS A 51 12.26 22.41 -10.44
CA LYS A 51 12.35 23.71 -9.76
C LYS A 51 11.99 24.91 -10.65
N LYS A 52 11.97 24.76 -11.98
CA LYS A 52 11.94 25.89 -12.95
C LYS A 52 10.63 26.05 -13.73
N SER A 53 9.57 25.34 -13.42
CA SER A 53 8.32 25.48 -14.16
C SER A 53 7.22 26.15 -13.30
N ARG A 54 6.13 26.61 -13.97
CA ARG A 54 4.87 27.03 -13.30
C ARG A 54 4.33 25.96 -12.33
N LYS A 55 4.94 24.75 -12.32
CA LYS A 55 4.63 23.58 -11.51
C LYS A 55 5.44 23.46 -10.21
N ALA A 56 6.29 24.45 -9.88
CA ALA A 56 7.12 24.44 -8.65
C ALA A 56 6.26 24.26 -7.37
N ASN A 57 5.00 24.69 -7.39
CA ASN A 57 4.04 24.54 -6.29
C ASN A 57 3.04 23.40 -6.51
N GLN A 58 3.29 22.51 -7.47
CA GLN A 58 2.39 21.36 -7.71
C GLN A 58 2.34 20.49 -6.46
N LEU A 59 1.12 20.14 -6.03
CA LEU A 59 0.86 19.15 -5.00
C LEU A 59 0.66 17.78 -5.64
N PHE A 60 1.02 16.72 -4.91
CA PHE A 60 1.02 15.35 -5.40
C PHE A 60 0.06 14.49 -4.57
N PRO A 61 -0.69 13.58 -5.20
CA PRO A 61 -1.40 12.54 -4.46
C PRO A 61 -0.40 11.55 -3.83
N VAL A 62 -0.85 10.83 -2.80
CA VAL A 62 0.00 9.92 -2.03
C VAL A 62 -0.63 8.53 -1.98
N LEU A 63 0.17 7.51 -2.30
CA LEU A 63 -0.12 6.10 -2.00
C LEU A 63 0.66 5.70 -0.75
N TYR A 64 -0.04 5.33 0.31
CA TYR A 64 0.53 4.62 1.46
C TYR A 64 0.51 3.13 1.16
N LEU A 65 1.70 2.49 1.06
CA LEU A 65 1.86 1.11 0.63
C LEU A 65 2.47 0.26 1.74
N LEU A 66 1.64 -0.53 2.40
CA LEU A 66 1.97 -1.27 3.60
C LEU A 66 2.66 -2.61 3.28
N HIS A 67 3.67 -2.98 4.09
CA HIS A 67 4.39 -4.25 3.96
C HIS A 67 3.67 -5.41 4.65
N GLY A 68 4.07 -6.64 4.34
CA GLY A 68 3.54 -7.86 4.94
C GLY A 68 4.19 -8.23 6.28
N GLY A 69 3.73 -9.31 6.87
CA GLY A 69 4.31 -9.89 8.08
C GLY A 69 5.79 -10.23 7.91
N THR A 70 6.58 -10.16 8.99
CA THR A 70 8.04 -10.35 9.00
C THR A 70 8.83 -9.39 8.12
N GLY A 71 8.17 -8.33 7.63
CA GLY A 71 8.75 -7.33 6.76
C GLY A 71 9.07 -6.01 7.44
N GLY A 72 9.38 -4.99 6.62
CA GLY A 72 9.68 -3.64 7.04
C GLY A 72 9.56 -2.63 5.90
N PHE A 73 9.78 -1.36 6.19
CA PHE A 73 9.56 -0.23 5.29
C PHE A 73 10.31 -0.29 3.94
N ARG A 74 11.37 -1.10 3.82
CA ARG A 74 12.14 -1.23 2.57
C ARG A 74 11.72 -2.41 1.69
N ASP A 75 10.84 -3.28 2.16
CA ASP A 75 10.53 -4.53 1.47
C ASP A 75 10.08 -4.34 0.03
N TRP A 76 9.18 -3.40 -0.22
CA TRP A 76 8.72 -3.06 -1.55
C TRP A 76 9.81 -2.57 -2.51
N LEU A 77 10.91 -2.03 -1.97
CA LEU A 77 12.07 -1.59 -2.76
C LEU A 77 13.10 -2.71 -2.97
N THR A 78 13.15 -3.70 -2.06
CA THR A 78 14.25 -4.66 -2.01
C THR A 78 13.85 -6.10 -2.33
N LYS A 79 12.58 -6.46 -2.13
CA LYS A 79 12.10 -7.84 -2.32
C LYS A 79 11.35 -8.06 -3.63
N THR A 80 10.74 -7.03 -4.24
CA THR A 80 10.15 -7.14 -5.59
C THR A 80 11.22 -7.60 -6.57
N PRO A 81 10.95 -8.55 -7.48
CA PRO A 81 11.87 -8.92 -8.57
C PRO A 81 12.37 -7.71 -9.36
N ASP A 82 11.46 -6.85 -9.86
CA ASP A 82 11.81 -5.58 -10.49
C ASP A 82 12.02 -4.47 -9.44
N LYS A 83 13.28 -4.14 -9.15
CA LYS A 83 13.65 -3.06 -8.21
C LYS A 83 13.23 -1.66 -8.68
N THR A 84 12.84 -1.51 -9.93
CA THR A 84 12.41 -0.22 -10.50
C THR A 84 10.89 -0.02 -10.45
N LEU A 85 10.12 -1.03 -10.03
CA LEU A 85 8.66 -1.01 -10.05
C LEU A 85 8.07 0.25 -9.41
N LEU A 86 8.43 0.56 -8.17
CA LEU A 86 7.89 1.73 -7.47
C LEU A 86 8.29 3.04 -8.14
N HIS A 87 9.51 3.12 -8.69
CA HIS A 87 9.97 4.30 -9.42
C HIS A 87 9.12 4.53 -10.68
N ARG A 88 8.92 3.47 -11.48
CA ARG A 88 8.09 3.56 -12.69
C ARG A 88 6.65 3.92 -12.39
N LEU A 89 6.06 3.38 -11.33
CA LEU A 89 4.69 3.71 -10.92
C LEU A 89 4.60 5.15 -10.41
N ALA A 90 5.55 5.62 -9.60
CA ALA A 90 5.59 6.99 -9.12
C ALA A 90 5.68 7.98 -10.29
N ASP A 91 6.59 7.74 -11.26
CA ASP A 91 6.79 8.59 -12.41
C ASP A 91 5.59 8.59 -13.36
N HIS A 92 5.08 7.39 -13.70
CA HIS A 92 3.98 7.23 -14.64
C HIS A 92 2.68 7.89 -14.15
N TYR A 93 2.39 7.77 -12.85
CA TYR A 93 1.15 8.30 -12.27
C TYR A 93 1.35 9.64 -11.54
N ASN A 94 2.55 10.19 -11.53
CA ASN A 94 2.86 11.43 -10.82
C ASN A 94 2.47 11.37 -9.34
N LEU A 95 2.79 10.27 -8.69
CA LEU A 95 2.31 9.84 -7.38
C LEU A 95 3.47 9.73 -6.39
N ILE A 96 3.36 10.30 -5.21
CA ILE A 96 4.27 9.99 -4.11
C ILE A 96 3.89 8.62 -3.55
N ILE A 97 4.86 7.70 -3.42
CA ILE A 97 4.63 6.41 -2.77
C ILE A 97 5.36 6.39 -1.44
N VAL A 98 4.65 6.08 -0.37
CA VAL A 98 5.19 6.01 1.00
C VAL A 98 5.08 4.57 1.50
N THR A 99 6.21 3.97 1.86
CA THR A 99 6.24 2.63 2.47
C THR A 99 6.68 2.76 3.93
N PRO A 100 5.73 2.92 4.86
CA PRO A 100 6.04 3.06 6.29
C PRO A 100 6.38 1.73 6.93
N ASP A 101 7.12 1.78 8.03
CA ASP A 101 7.30 0.63 8.92
C ASP A 101 5.99 0.30 9.63
N GLY A 102 5.69 -0.98 9.77
CA GLY A 102 4.47 -1.50 10.39
C GLY A 102 4.75 -2.58 11.44
N ASP A 103 6.03 -2.80 11.81
CA ASP A 103 6.48 -3.92 12.62
C ASP A 103 6.21 -5.30 11.96
N PRO A 104 7.02 -6.32 12.22
CA PRO A 104 6.85 -7.64 11.60
C PRO A 104 5.55 -8.36 11.92
N THR A 105 4.84 -7.97 12.99
CA THR A 105 3.73 -8.76 13.52
C THR A 105 2.55 -7.95 14.06
N SER A 106 2.49 -6.64 13.79
CA SER A 106 1.49 -5.74 14.38
C SER A 106 0.08 -5.89 13.84
N TYR A 107 -0.09 -6.43 12.63
CA TYR A 107 -1.33 -6.40 11.84
C TYR A 107 -1.91 -4.98 11.69
N TYR A 108 -1.09 -3.96 11.97
CA TYR A 108 -1.49 -2.55 11.95
C TYR A 108 -2.60 -2.20 12.95
N PHE A 109 -2.67 -2.94 14.06
CA PHE A 109 -3.56 -2.63 15.17
C PHE A 109 -2.93 -1.63 16.16
N ASP A 110 -3.79 -0.92 16.86
CA ASP A 110 -3.46 -0.38 18.17
C ASP A 110 -3.72 -1.46 19.21
N SER A 111 -2.66 -2.00 19.78
CA SER A 111 -2.76 -3.06 20.76
C SER A 111 -3.26 -2.51 22.11
N PRO A 112 -4.33 -3.08 22.68
CA PRO A 112 -4.76 -2.70 24.03
C PRO A 112 -3.82 -3.20 25.12
N LEU A 113 -2.93 -4.15 24.82
CA LEU A 113 -2.04 -4.81 25.79
C LEU A 113 -0.58 -4.40 25.65
N VAL A 114 -0.14 -3.97 24.47
CA VAL A 114 1.26 -3.67 24.17
C VAL A 114 1.38 -2.20 23.76
N ALA A 115 1.72 -1.34 24.69
CA ALA A 115 1.83 0.10 24.49
C ALA A 115 2.82 0.50 23.37
N SER A 116 3.82 -0.33 23.07
CA SER A 116 4.77 -0.11 21.97
C SER A 116 4.26 -0.60 20.61
N SER A 117 3.00 -1.02 20.49
CA SER A 117 2.36 -1.50 19.25
C SER A 117 1.05 -0.74 19.00
N GLN A 118 1.16 0.53 18.58
CA GLN A 118 0.04 1.43 18.28
C GLN A 118 0.11 1.82 16.79
N PHE A 119 -0.05 0.81 15.91
CA PHE A 119 0.23 0.98 14.48
C PHE A 119 -0.96 1.53 13.68
N GLU A 120 -2.18 1.39 14.16
CA GLU A 120 -3.33 2.10 13.57
C GLU A 120 -3.12 3.62 13.71
N THR A 121 -2.84 4.09 14.93
CA THR A 121 -2.53 5.51 15.21
C THR A 121 -1.28 5.96 14.46
N PHE A 122 -0.23 5.15 14.44
CA PHE A 122 1.01 5.51 13.74
C PHE A 122 0.76 5.76 12.24
N ILE A 123 0.08 4.85 11.54
CA ILE A 123 -0.16 4.98 10.09
C ILE A 123 -1.19 6.06 9.79
N SER A 124 -2.34 6.07 10.49
CA SER A 124 -3.45 6.97 10.17
C SER A 124 -3.19 8.42 10.58
N LYS A 125 -2.37 8.66 11.59
CA LYS A 125 -2.10 10.00 12.12
C LYS A 125 -0.65 10.42 11.93
N GLU A 126 0.29 9.76 12.60
CA GLU A 126 1.67 10.25 12.71
C GLU A 126 2.42 10.22 11.38
N VAL A 127 2.25 9.14 10.58
CA VAL A 127 2.82 9.04 9.23
C VAL A 127 2.18 10.07 8.30
N VAL A 128 0.84 10.17 8.27
CA VAL A 128 0.12 11.14 7.42
C VAL A 128 0.55 12.56 7.72
N GLU A 129 0.55 12.96 8.99
CA GLU A 129 0.97 14.31 9.42
C GLU A 129 2.43 14.60 9.03
N LYS A 130 3.34 13.64 9.25
CA LYS A 130 4.76 13.81 8.93
C LYS A 130 4.99 13.95 7.43
N ILE A 131 4.33 13.14 6.61
CA ILE A 131 4.41 13.20 5.15
C ILE A 131 3.87 14.54 4.64
N ASP A 132 2.71 14.96 5.11
CA ASP A 132 2.08 16.23 4.71
C ASP A 132 2.91 17.46 5.11
N ASN A 133 3.62 17.40 6.24
CA ASN A 133 4.48 18.48 6.69
C ASN A 133 5.86 18.49 6.04
N THR A 134 6.28 17.38 5.43
CA THR A 134 7.61 17.26 4.81
C THR A 134 7.56 17.41 3.29
N TYR A 135 6.48 16.95 2.66
CA TYR A 135 6.37 16.89 1.20
C TYR A 135 5.18 17.71 0.68
N ARG A 136 5.23 18.04 -0.62
CA ARG A 136 4.16 18.74 -1.33
C ARG A 136 3.01 17.79 -1.66
N THR A 137 2.21 17.46 -0.68
CA THR A 137 1.08 16.53 -0.78
C THR A 137 -0.25 17.27 -0.90
N ILE A 138 -1.23 16.59 -1.50
CA ILE A 138 -2.63 17.01 -1.45
C ILE A 138 -3.16 16.60 -0.08
N ARG A 139 -3.28 17.57 0.84
CA ARG A 139 -3.68 17.37 2.24
C ARG A 139 -5.18 17.15 2.41
N ASP A 140 -5.77 16.41 1.52
CA ASP A 140 -7.20 16.10 1.49
C ASP A 140 -7.39 14.60 1.28
N ARG A 141 -8.49 14.04 1.77
CA ARG A 141 -8.89 12.66 1.53
C ARG A 141 -8.79 12.28 0.07
N LYS A 142 -9.24 13.17 -0.83
CA LYS A 142 -9.28 12.94 -2.28
C LYS A 142 -7.91 12.65 -2.89
N GLY A 143 -6.83 13.11 -2.25
CA GLY A 143 -5.45 12.92 -2.70
C GLY A 143 -4.72 11.76 -2.04
N ARG A 144 -5.35 10.98 -1.14
CA ARG A 144 -4.71 9.87 -0.44
C ARG A 144 -5.36 8.55 -0.78
N VAL A 145 -4.54 7.55 -1.09
CA VAL A 145 -4.96 6.15 -1.25
C VAL A 145 -4.06 5.25 -0.41
N ILE A 146 -4.56 4.10 -0.01
CA ILE A 146 -3.82 3.15 0.82
C ILE A 146 -3.94 1.75 0.24
N ALA A 147 -2.83 1.00 0.20
CA ALA A 147 -2.81 -0.40 -0.18
C ALA A 147 -1.75 -1.16 0.61
N GLY A 148 -1.75 -2.47 0.49
CA GLY A 148 -0.72 -3.30 1.09
C GLY A 148 -0.83 -4.75 0.69
N LEU A 149 0.18 -5.53 1.08
CA LEU A 149 0.21 -6.97 0.86
C LEU A 149 0.06 -7.74 2.17
N SER A 150 -0.62 -8.90 2.15
CA SER A 150 -0.68 -9.82 3.28
C SER A 150 -1.18 -9.13 4.57
N MET A 151 -0.36 -9.07 5.62
CA MET A 151 -0.62 -8.28 6.83
C MET A 151 -0.91 -6.80 6.49
N GLY A 152 -0.18 -6.22 5.53
CA GLY A 152 -0.41 -4.85 5.07
C GLY A 152 -1.69 -4.69 4.25
N GLY A 153 -2.12 -5.74 3.55
CA GLY A 153 -3.42 -5.78 2.88
C GLY A 153 -4.58 -5.71 3.88
N HIS A 154 -4.48 -6.47 4.98
CA HIS A 154 -5.36 -6.31 6.14
C HIS A 154 -5.30 -4.88 6.68
N GLY A 155 -4.08 -4.37 6.97
CA GLY A 155 -3.88 -3.05 7.54
C GLY A 155 -4.48 -1.93 6.69
N ALA A 156 -4.32 -1.98 5.37
CA ALA A 156 -4.88 -1.00 4.45
C ALA A 156 -6.42 -0.98 4.49
N MET A 157 -7.05 -2.15 4.43
CA MET A 157 -8.51 -2.28 4.50
C MET A 157 -9.03 -1.91 5.90
N PHE A 158 -8.36 -2.36 6.95
CA PHE A 158 -8.74 -2.11 8.35
C PHE A 158 -8.68 -0.62 8.68
N ILE A 159 -7.52 0.02 8.45
CA ILE A 159 -7.32 1.44 8.75
C ILE A 159 -8.30 2.30 7.94
N SER A 160 -8.45 2.05 6.64
CA SER A 160 -9.38 2.83 5.80
C SER A 160 -10.85 2.62 6.19
N SER A 161 -11.22 1.46 6.72
CA SER A 161 -12.56 1.21 7.23
C SER A 161 -12.87 2.01 8.50
N ARG A 162 -11.86 2.28 9.31
CA ARG A 162 -11.99 3.01 10.59
C ARG A 162 -11.79 4.51 10.45
N HIS A 163 -11.03 4.92 9.42
CA HIS A 163 -10.68 6.29 9.10
C HIS A 163 -11.09 6.66 7.65
N PRO A 164 -12.39 6.56 7.31
CA PRO A 164 -12.87 6.82 5.94
C PRO A 164 -12.66 8.27 5.49
N GLU A 165 -12.44 9.18 6.45
CA GLU A 165 -12.13 10.59 6.18
C GLU A 165 -10.71 10.82 5.65
N LEU A 166 -9.81 9.83 5.75
CA LEU A 166 -8.41 9.98 5.36
C LEU A 166 -8.13 9.58 3.92
N TYR A 167 -8.85 8.59 3.36
CA TYR A 167 -8.49 7.96 2.09
C TYR A 167 -9.62 7.99 1.06
N ALA A 168 -9.27 8.23 -0.20
CA ALA A 168 -10.20 8.18 -1.33
C ALA A 168 -10.53 6.76 -1.76
N ALA A 169 -9.60 5.82 -1.55
CA ALA A 169 -9.76 4.41 -1.89
C ALA A 169 -8.78 3.55 -1.10
N ALA A 170 -9.08 2.25 -0.99
CA ALA A 170 -8.22 1.26 -0.37
C ALA A 170 -8.04 0.02 -1.24
N GLY A 171 -6.87 -0.64 -1.10
CA GLY A 171 -6.54 -1.84 -1.84
C GLY A 171 -5.81 -2.88 -1.01
N SER A 172 -5.95 -4.14 -1.42
CA SER A 172 -5.31 -5.27 -0.76
C SER A 172 -4.84 -6.32 -1.75
N MET A 173 -3.61 -6.77 -1.58
CA MET A 173 -3.00 -7.87 -2.33
C MET A 173 -2.75 -9.03 -1.39
N SER A 174 -3.37 -10.20 -1.63
CA SER A 174 -3.25 -11.38 -0.73
C SER A 174 -3.50 -11.03 0.74
N GLY A 175 -4.49 -10.19 1.04
CA GLY A 175 -4.68 -9.66 2.39
C GLY A 175 -5.19 -10.69 3.39
N VAL A 176 -4.82 -10.53 4.66
CA VAL A 176 -5.34 -11.35 5.77
C VAL A 176 -6.76 -10.87 6.11
N MET A 177 -7.76 -11.22 5.28
CA MET A 177 -9.14 -10.77 5.46
C MET A 177 -9.84 -11.45 6.64
N ASN A 178 -9.36 -12.63 7.02
CA ASN A 178 -9.78 -13.32 8.23
C ASN A 178 -8.57 -13.65 9.10
N ILE A 179 -8.47 -13.03 10.30
CA ILE A 179 -7.40 -13.28 11.27
C ILE A 179 -7.61 -14.54 12.12
N ASN A 180 -8.62 -15.35 11.84
CA ASN A 180 -8.75 -16.69 12.39
C ASN A 180 -7.73 -17.63 11.74
N THR A 181 -6.60 -17.83 12.39
CA THR A 181 -5.49 -18.64 11.86
C THR A 181 -5.85 -20.10 11.63
N ALA A 182 -6.90 -20.61 12.26
CA ALA A 182 -7.41 -21.98 12.05
C ALA A 182 -7.99 -22.19 10.64
N THR A 183 -8.36 -21.10 9.94
CA THR A 183 -8.87 -21.16 8.57
C THR A 183 -7.77 -21.09 7.50
N TRP A 184 -6.51 -20.87 7.89
CA TRP A 184 -5.41 -20.72 6.95
C TRP A 184 -4.88 -22.07 6.50
N LYS A 185 -4.60 -22.21 5.21
CA LYS A 185 -4.04 -23.44 4.62
C LYS A 185 -2.50 -23.46 4.77
N VAL A 186 -2.02 -23.53 6.02
CA VAL A 186 -0.59 -23.49 6.38
C VAL A 186 -0.22 -24.60 7.37
N ALA A 187 1.08 -24.80 7.59
CA ALA A 187 1.54 -25.71 8.65
C ALA A 187 1.03 -25.28 10.03
N ALA A 188 0.70 -26.24 10.85
CA ALA A 188 0.11 -26.02 12.18
C ALA A 188 0.95 -25.12 13.08
N ASP A 189 2.28 -25.29 13.07
CA ASP A 189 3.20 -24.47 13.88
C ASP A 189 3.20 -23.00 13.44
N PHE A 190 3.08 -22.73 12.13
CA PHE A 190 2.96 -21.36 11.63
C PHE A 190 1.63 -20.73 12.08
N ALA A 191 0.50 -21.45 11.91
CA ALA A 191 -0.81 -20.99 12.39
C ALA A 191 -0.82 -20.71 13.89
N LYS A 192 -0.23 -21.61 14.70
CA LYS A 192 -0.10 -21.47 16.13
C LYS A 192 0.73 -20.23 16.52
N SER A 193 1.89 -20.06 15.91
CA SER A 193 2.75 -18.88 16.17
C SER A 193 2.01 -17.56 15.86
N ARG A 194 1.20 -17.52 14.79
CA ARG A 194 0.40 -16.34 14.46
C ARG A 194 -0.74 -16.12 15.44
N ALA A 195 -1.40 -17.19 15.89
CA ALA A 195 -2.45 -17.11 16.91
C ALA A 195 -1.90 -16.59 18.25
N GLU A 196 -0.75 -17.10 18.69
CA GLU A 196 -0.06 -16.64 19.90
C GLU A 196 0.31 -15.15 19.82
N ASN A 197 0.80 -14.69 18.66
CA ASN A 197 1.10 -13.27 18.46
C ASN A 197 -0.18 -12.41 18.52
N LEU A 198 -1.28 -12.84 17.88
CA LEU A 198 -2.56 -12.12 17.95
C LEU A 198 -3.07 -12.08 19.41
N ALA A 199 -2.99 -13.18 20.15
CA ALA A 199 -3.35 -13.21 21.56
C ALA A 199 -2.49 -12.29 22.44
N ARG A 200 -1.19 -12.20 22.16
CA ARG A 200 -0.27 -11.24 22.81
C ARG A 200 -0.66 -9.79 22.59
N LEU A 201 -1.11 -9.47 21.37
CA LEU A 201 -1.49 -8.10 20.98
C LEU A 201 -2.90 -7.71 21.44
N LEU A 202 -3.86 -8.64 21.32
CA LEU A 202 -5.29 -8.36 21.40
C LEU A 202 -5.97 -9.00 22.61
N GLY A 203 -5.27 -9.86 23.34
CA GLY A 203 -5.83 -10.71 24.38
C GLY A 203 -6.34 -12.05 23.85
N PRO A 204 -6.93 -12.88 24.73
CA PRO A 204 -7.40 -14.19 24.35
C PRO A 204 -8.49 -14.10 23.27
N PRO A 205 -8.47 -15.02 22.28
CA PRO A 205 -9.50 -15.06 21.26
C PRO A 205 -10.86 -15.41 21.86
N LYS A 206 -11.95 -14.89 21.27
CA LYS A 206 -13.30 -15.35 21.57
C LYS A 206 -13.54 -16.69 20.90
N GLU A 207 -14.43 -17.49 21.47
CA GLU A 207 -14.87 -18.74 20.84
C GLU A 207 -15.63 -18.47 19.53
N GLY A 208 -15.54 -19.40 18.59
CA GLY A 208 -16.26 -19.37 17.32
C GLY A 208 -15.40 -18.96 16.12
N ASN A 209 -16.07 -18.68 15.00
CA ASN A 209 -15.43 -18.45 13.71
C ASN A 209 -14.77 -17.06 13.56
N ALA A 210 -15.10 -16.13 14.45
CA ALA A 210 -14.52 -14.79 14.47
C ALA A 210 -13.88 -14.50 15.83
N PRO A 211 -12.65 -14.98 16.08
CA PRO A 211 -11.98 -14.85 17.37
C PRO A 211 -11.75 -13.39 17.82
N TYR A 212 -11.70 -12.47 16.87
CA TYR A 212 -11.50 -11.04 17.12
C TYR A 212 -12.52 -10.22 16.32
N PRO A 213 -13.81 -10.22 16.73
CA PRO A 213 -14.85 -9.48 16.01
C PRO A 213 -14.57 -7.98 16.01
N GLY A 214 -14.81 -7.32 14.88
CA GLY A 214 -14.50 -5.90 14.69
C GLY A 214 -13.01 -5.57 14.39
N LEU A 215 -12.14 -6.58 14.35
CA LEU A 215 -10.73 -6.47 13.98
C LEU A 215 -10.39 -7.26 12.72
N THR A 216 -11.25 -8.15 12.28
CA THR A 216 -11.08 -8.93 11.04
C THR A 216 -12.03 -8.42 9.95
N MET A 217 -11.54 -8.33 8.71
CA MET A 217 -12.29 -7.69 7.62
C MET A 217 -13.61 -8.39 7.30
N VAL A 218 -13.66 -9.72 7.43
CA VAL A 218 -14.90 -10.49 7.25
C VAL A 218 -16.01 -10.10 8.24
N THR A 219 -15.71 -9.50 9.38
CA THR A 219 -16.71 -8.97 10.31
C THR A 219 -16.96 -7.47 10.16
N LEU A 220 -16.28 -6.81 9.23
CA LEU A 220 -16.38 -5.37 8.97
C LEU A 220 -17.06 -5.06 7.63
N ALA A 221 -17.64 -6.03 6.95
CA ALA A 221 -18.26 -5.85 5.64
C ALA A 221 -19.35 -4.76 5.64
N ASP A 222 -20.17 -4.69 6.69
CA ASP A 222 -21.20 -3.65 6.82
C ASP A 222 -20.62 -2.25 7.07
N ARG A 223 -19.48 -2.16 7.75
CA ARG A 223 -18.74 -0.90 7.91
C ARG A 223 -18.17 -0.44 6.56
N LEU A 224 -17.61 -1.34 5.76
CA LEU A 224 -17.14 -1.03 4.41
C LEU A 224 -18.27 -0.49 3.54
N LYS A 225 -19.47 -1.09 3.62
CA LYS A 225 -20.68 -0.59 2.96
C LYS A 225 -21.02 0.84 3.40
N SER A 226 -21.09 1.06 4.71
CA SER A 226 -21.47 2.37 5.28
C SER A 226 -20.51 3.49 4.88
N ASN A 227 -19.22 3.17 4.75
CA ASN A 227 -18.19 4.14 4.37
C ASN A 227 -18.23 4.54 2.90
N SER A 228 -18.85 3.71 2.04
CA SER A 228 -18.88 3.91 0.58
C SER A 228 -17.49 4.17 -0.02
N LEU A 229 -16.46 3.53 0.57
CA LEU A 229 -15.08 3.66 0.12
C LEU A 229 -14.85 2.76 -1.09
N PRO A 230 -14.33 3.27 -2.21
CA PRO A 230 -13.90 2.44 -3.34
C PRO A 230 -12.84 1.43 -2.92
N LEU A 231 -13.06 0.14 -3.22
CA LEU A 231 -12.24 -0.97 -2.78
C LEU A 231 -11.76 -1.79 -3.98
N ILE A 232 -10.49 -2.20 -3.94
CA ILE A 232 -9.92 -3.23 -4.81
C ILE A 232 -9.16 -4.24 -3.98
N PHE A 233 -9.38 -5.53 -4.22
CA PHE A 233 -8.53 -6.56 -3.62
C PHE A 233 -8.39 -7.77 -4.54
N ASP A 234 -7.27 -8.43 -4.40
CA ASP A 234 -6.91 -9.57 -5.23
C ASP A 234 -6.10 -10.61 -4.45
N ILE A 235 -6.11 -11.84 -4.97
CA ILE A 235 -5.40 -12.95 -4.37
C ILE A 235 -4.99 -13.99 -5.40
N GLY A 236 -3.87 -14.67 -5.15
CA GLY A 236 -3.45 -15.84 -5.92
C GLY A 236 -4.32 -17.06 -5.64
N VAL A 237 -4.62 -17.86 -6.67
CA VAL A 237 -5.46 -19.08 -6.51
C VAL A 237 -4.78 -20.15 -5.66
N ASP A 238 -3.43 -20.10 -5.55
CA ASP A 238 -2.62 -21.02 -4.74
C ASP A 238 -2.21 -20.39 -3.38
N ASP A 239 -2.79 -19.23 -3.04
CA ASP A 239 -2.48 -18.51 -1.79
C ASP A 239 -3.22 -19.16 -0.61
N PHE A 240 -2.52 -19.31 0.52
CA PHE A 240 -3.09 -19.90 1.73
C PHE A 240 -4.19 -19.05 2.40
N LEU A 241 -4.33 -17.78 2.04
CA LEU A 241 -5.34 -16.84 2.54
C LEU A 241 -6.57 -16.74 1.63
N ILE A 242 -6.67 -17.58 0.58
CA ILE A 242 -7.70 -17.45 -0.45
C ILE A 242 -9.12 -17.51 0.13
N GLU A 243 -9.38 -18.38 1.09
CA GLU A 243 -10.73 -18.55 1.64
C GLU A 243 -11.20 -17.28 2.37
N GLY A 244 -10.35 -16.63 3.16
CA GLY A 244 -10.71 -15.37 3.82
C GLY A 244 -11.02 -14.24 2.85
N ASN A 245 -10.34 -14.20 1.70
CA ASN A 245 -10.62 -13.22 0.64
C ASN A 245 -11.93 -13.52 -0.08
N ARG A 246 -12.22 -14.80 -0.37
CA ARG A 246 -13.49 -15.24 -0.94
C ARG A 246 -14.67 -14.97 0.01
N ASP A 247 -14.47 -15.18 1.31
CA ASP A 247 -15.49 -14.89 2.33
C ASP A 247 -15.82 -13.40 2.37
N LEU A 248 -14.83 -12.54 2.38
CA LEU A 248 -15.07 -11.10 2.31
C LEU A 248 -15.77 -10.71 1.01
N HIS A 249 -15.31 -11.20 -0.14
CA HIS A 249 -15.95 -10.95 -1.43
C HIS A 249 -17.43 -11.34 -1.42
N ARG A 250 -17.77 -12.55 -0.95
CA ARG A 250 -19.13 -13.03 -0.85
C ARG A 250 -20.01 -12.09 -0.01
N GLN A 251 -19.53 -11.68 1.16
CA GLN A 251 -20.26 -10.76 2.04
C GLN A 251 -20.47 -9.38 1.42
N LEU A 252 -19.47 -8.85 0.70
CA LEU A 252 -19.57 -7.57 0.00
C LEU A 252 -20.56 -7.65 -1.18
N VAL A 253 -20.64 -8.78 -1.87
CA VAL A 253 -21.67 -9.03 -2.90
C VAL A 253 -23.06 -9.11 -2.27
N GLU A 254 -23.22 -9.88 -1.22
CA GLU A 254 -24.50 -10.06 -0.51
C GLU A 254 -25.04 -8.75 0.06
N ASN A 255 -24.18 -7.92 0.66
CA ASN A 255 -24.58 -6.63 1.20
C ASN A 255 -24.57 -5.50 0.15
N LYS A 256 -24.27 -5.80 -1.13
CA LYS A 256 -24.25 -4.86 -2.26
C LYS A 256 -23.23 -3.72 -2.10
N THR A 257 -22.05 -4.01 -1.56
CA THR A 257 -20.94 -3.07 -1.51
C THR A 257 -20.15 -3.12 -2.83
N PRO A 258 -20.06 -2.04 -3.61
CA PRO A 258 -19.25 -2.01 -4.82
C PRO A 258 -17.76 -2.21 -4.51
N HIS A 259 -17.12 -3.13 -5.24
CA HIS A 259 -15.70 -3.40 -5.11
C HIS A 259 -15.15 -4.13 -6.35
N ASP A 260 -13.86 -3.97 -6.62
CA ASP A 260 -13.14 -4.78 -7.59
C ASP A 260 -12.49 -5.97 -6.86
N TYR A 261 -12.80 -7.20 -7.29
CA TYR A 261 -12.17 -8.42 -6.78
C TYR A 261 -11.62 -9.27 -7.92
N THR A 262 -10.41 -9.81 -7.74
CA THR A 262 -9.79 -10.64 -8.76
C THR A 262 -9.01 -11.81 -8.13
N GLU A 263 -9.24 -13.01 -8.62
CA GLU A 263 -8.37 -14.16 -8.39
C GLU A 263 -7.51 -14.38 -9.63
N ARG A 264 -6.22 -14.62 -9.44
CA ARG A 264 -5.26 -14.82 -10.54
C ARG A 264 -4.35 -16.01 -10.23
N PRO A 265 -3.75 -16.67 -11.26
CA PRO A 265 -2.69 -17.65 -11.03
C PRO A 265 -1.57 -17.06 -10.17
N GLY A 266 -1.12 -17.81 -9.16
CA GLY A 266 -0.04 -17.43 -8.26
C GLY A 266 -0.32 -17.75 -6.81
N ALA A 267 0.68 -17.57 -5.97
CA ALA A 267 0.70 -17.87 -4.55
C ALA A 267 1.10 -16.66 -3.70
N HIS A 268 1.35 -16.86 -2.41
CA HIS A 268 1.75 -15.81 -1.46
C HIS A 268 3.22 -15.40 -1.63
N THR A 269 3.57 -14.77 -2.77
CA THR A 269 4.95 -14.47 -3.16
C THR A 269 5.14 -13.05 -3.68
N TRP A 270 6.41 -12.60 -3.68
CA TRP A 270 6.77 -11.28 -4.18
C TRP A 270 6.53 -11.14 -5.70
N GLU A 271 6.65 -12.19 -6.47
CA GLU A 271 6.32 -12.23 -7.90
C GLU A 271 4.84 -11.95 -8.14
N TYR A 272 3.97 -12.52 -7.29
CA TYR A 272 2.54 -12.23 -7.35
C TYR A 272 2.25 -10.76 -7.03
N TRP A 273 2.79 -10.24 -5.93
CA TRP A 273 2.53 -8.87 -5.50
C TRP A 273 3.12 -7.82 -6.43
N GLU A 274 4.28 -8.09 -7.02
CA GLU A 274 4.85 -7.25 -8.09
C GLU A 274 3.89 -7.13 -9.28
N ASN A 275 3.33 -8.25 -9.72
CA ASN A 275 2.34 -8.28 -10.81
C ASN A 275 1.00 -7.64 -10.40
N ALA A 276 0.59 -7.73 -9.14
CA ALA A 276 -0.68 -7.22 -8.62
C ALA A 276 -0.68 -5.69 -8.44
N LEU A 277 0.43 -5.10 -7.95
CA LEU A 277 0.49 -3.68 -7.61
C LEU A 277 0.12 -2.73 -8.77
N PRO A 278 0.54 -2.94 -10.03
CA PRO A 278 0.12 -2.09 -11.15
C PRO A 278 -1.40 -2.02 -11.35
N TYR A 279 -2.14 -3.10 -11.12
CA TYR A 279 -3.61 -3.11 -11.22
C TYR A 279 -4.24 -2.28 -10.08
N GLN A 280 -3.70 -2.37 -8.88
CA GLN A 280 -4.13 -1.54 -7.74
C GLN A 280 -3.91 -0.05 -8.06
N VAL A 281 -2.72 0.31 -8.57
CA VAL A 281 -2.40 1.71 -8.91
C VAL A 281 -3.24 2.21 -10.08
N LEU A 282 -3.54 1.36 -11.08
CA LEU A 282 -4.46 1.70 -12.18
C LEU A 282 -5.86 2.01 -11.63
N PHE A 283 -6.38 1.20 -10.71
CA PHE A 283 -7.67 1.46 -10.04
C PHE A 283 -7.65 2.81 -9.32
N PHE A 284 -6.63 3.07 -8.50
CA PHE A 284 -6.49 4.35 -7.79
C PHE A 284 -6.36 5.53 -8.75
N SER A 285 -5.67 5.36 -9.87
CA SER A 285 -5.50 6.42 -10.85
C SER A 285 -6.81 6.90 -11.46
N LYS A 286 -7.79 5.99 -11.66
CA LYS A 286 -9.13 6.35 -12.14
C LYS A 286 -9.86 7.23 -11.13
N ILE A 287 -9.76 6.90 -9.84
CA ILE A 287 -10.38 7.65 -8.74
C ILE A 287 -9.71 9.03 -8.59
N LEU A 288 -8.38 9.07 -8.59
CA LEU A 288 -7.64 10.33 -8.50
C LEU A 288 -7.91 11.24 -9.70
N LYS A 289 -8.06 10.70 -10.92
CA LYS A 289 -8.48 11.45 -12.11
C LYS A 289 -9.90 12.02 -11.96
N ALA A 290 -10.84 11.23 -11.46
CA ALA A 290 -12.20 11.69 -11.20
C ALA A 290 -12.23 12.82 -10.16
N ASN A 291 -11.26 12.87 -9.26
CA ASN A 291 -11.04 13.96 -8.31
C ASN A 291 -10.26 15.15 -8.91
N ASN A 292 -9.90 15.15 -10.20
CA ASN A 292 -9.08 16.15 -10.88
C ASN A 292 -7.66 16.31 -10.31
N LEU A 293 -7.06 15.25 -9.78
CA LEU A 293 -5.78 15.31 -9.06
C LEU A 293 -4.59 14.70 -9.82
N LEU A 294 -4.82 13.94 -10.88
CA LEU A 294 -3.75 13.46 -11.76
C LEU A 294 -3.67 14.36 -12.98
N ILE A 295 -2.50 14.95 -13.20
CA ILE A 295 -2.18 15.65 -14.44
C ILE A 295 -1.47 14.64 -15.35
N PRO A 296 -1.93 14.47 -16.59
CA PRO A 296 -1.32 13.58 -17.56
C PRO A 296 0.13 13.94 -17.86
#